data_a3987938ecfbff5a9382ea9556c221b9
#
_entry.id   a3987938ecfbff5a9382ea9556c221b9
#
_cell.length_a   1.000
_cell.length_b   1.000
_cell.length_c   1.000
_cell.angle_alpha   90.00
_cell.angle_beta   90.00
_cell.angle_gamma   90.00
#
_symmetry.space_group_name_H-M   'P 1'
#
loop_
_entity.id
_entity.type
_entity.pdbx_description
1 polymer ?
#
loop_
_entity_poly.entity_id
_entity_poly.type
_entity_poly.pdbx_seq_one_letter_code
_entity_poly.pdbx_strand_id
1 'polypeptide(L)'
;MKKIRVLVVDDSTLARELIIAILSTDNEIQVVGEAKDGKEAVEKVRELRPDIVTMDIEMPVMDGIEAIEQIMASNAVPILVVTTRGDAHTAYAAISKGALDLVVKPDVNLTEAKEFISRIKLLSGIKVITHISGKRKIQKVIDMPTSVSTEIGDKIVAIASSTGGPDALSVILPQLPKNFPCPIVIAQHISDGFVSGMVEWLKLITKLNIKVAAEGDVVSAGSVYISPSERHTEINISKRISLVDRQPKDVYRPSCDVLLSSVASVYGNKALGVILTGMGSDGALGIQRI
;
A
#
# COMPACT_ATOMS: atom_id res chain seq x y z
N MET A 1 2.06 7.42 29.61
CA MET A 1 1.61 6.56 28.49
C MET A 1 2.73 5.57 28.15
N LYS A 2 2.40 4.35 27.72
CA LYS A 2 3.40 3.38 27.23
C LYS A 2 3.94 3.91 25.90
N LYS A 3 5.27 4.03 25.78
CA LYS A 3 5.91 4.47 24.53
C LYS A 3 5.87 3.35 23.48
N ILE A 4 5.76 3.71 22.21
CA ILE A 4 5.87 2.82 21.06
C ILE A 4 7.35 2.41 20.92
N ARG A 5 7.62 1.12 20.97
CA ARG A 5 8.96 0.54 20.92
C ARG A 5 9.32 0.21 19.47
N VAL A 6 10.29 0.91 18.91
CA VAL A 6 10.72 0.76 17.50
C VAL A 6 12.08 0.09 17.43
N LEU A 7 12.23 -0.92 16.58
CA LEU A 7 13.51 -1.47 16.14
C LEU A 7 13.81 -0.89 14.76
N VAL A 8 14.98 -0.27 14.59
CA VAL A 8 15.43 0.33 13.31
C VAL A 8 16.42 -0.61 12.64
N VAL A 9 16.12 -1.02 11.39
CA VAL A 9 16.93 -1.97 10.62
C VAL A 9 17.32 -1.37 9.27
N ASP A 10 18.61 -1.19 9.03
CA ASP A 10 19.17 -0.64 7.80
C ASP A 10 20.68 -0.93 7.81
N ASP A 11 21.32 -1.27 6.71
CA ASP A 11 22.76 -1.54 6.65
C ASP A 11 23.59 -0.25 6.70
N SER A 12 23.03 0.86 6.21
CA SER A 12 23.65 2.19 6.25
C SER A 12 23.57 2.80 7.65
N THR A 13 24.72 3.03 8.28
CA THR A 13 24.79 3.72 9.59
C THR A 13 24.14 5.11 9.52
N LEU A 14 24.36 5.85 8.43
CA LEU A 14 23.79 7.19 8.27
C LEU A 14 22.26 7.15 8.17
N ALA A 15 21.71 6.18 7.45
CA ALA A 15 20.25 6.02 7.36
C ALA A 15 19.65 5.65 8.72
N ARG A 16 20.29 4.73 9.49
CA ARG A 16 19.84 4.41 10.84
C ARG A 16 19.86 5.64 11.76
N GLU A 17 20.96 6.38 11.77
CA GLU A 17 21.09 7.61 12.59
C GLU A 17 20.00 8.64 12.24
N LEU A 18 19.74 8.85 10.96
CA LEU A 18 18.68 9.77 10.51
C LEU A 18 17.30 9.33 10.96
N ILE A 19 16.95 8.05 10.75
CA ILE A 19 15.67 7.50 11.19
C ILE A 19 15.52 7.62 12.71
N ILE A 20 16.57 7.28 13.46
CA ILE A 20 16.59 7.40 14.93
C ILE A 20 16.40 8.85 15.36
N ALA A 21 17.10 9.79 14.70
CA ALA A 21 16.95 11.22 14.99
C ALA A 21 15.51 11.70 14.75
N ILE A 22 14.90 11.32 13.61
CA ILE A 22 13.50 11.64 13.30
C ILE A 22 12.56 11.07 14.37
N LEU A 23 12.66 9.79 14.70
CA LEU A 23 11.81 9.12 15.67
C LEU A 23 11.96 9.72 17.08
N SER A 24 13.17 10.17 17.43
CA SER A 24 13.47 10.77 18.72
C SER A 24 12.83 12.16 18.92
N THR A 25 12.32 12.78 17.87
CA THR A 25 11.58 14.06 17.97
C THR A 25 10.19 13.88 18.58
N ASP A 26 9.68 12.66 18.64
CA ASP A 26 8.34 12.34 19.17
C ASP A 26 8.45 11.63 20.52
N ASN A 27 7.87 12.24 21.56
CA ASN A 27 7.94 11.74 22.94
C ASN A 27 7.18 10.41 23.17
N GLU A 28 6.29 10.01 22.27
CA GLU A 28 5.54 8.75 22.36
C GLU A 28 6.31 7.57 21.76
N ILE A 29 7.45 7.83 21.11
CA ILE A 29 8.28 6.81 20.47
C ILE A 29 9.54 6.58 21.29
N GLN A 30 9.99 5.33 21.31
CA GLN A 30 11.26 4.91 21.86
C GLN A 30 11.93 3.93 20.92
N VAL A 31 13.08 4.30 20.36
CA VAL A 31 13.93 3.35 19.66
C VAL A 31 14.57 2.42 20.71
N VAL A 32 14.28 1.13 20.59
CA VAL A 32 14.73 0.12 21.56
C VAL A 32 15.95 -0.67 21.09
N GLY A 33 16.32 -0.49 19.83
CA GLY A 33 17.51 -1.11 19.24
C GLY A 33 17.64 -0.74 17.76
N GLU A 34 18.77 -1.10 17.22
CA GLU A 34 19.09 -1.00 15.80
C GLU A 34 19.73 -2.31 15.32
N ALA A 35 19.57 -2.64 14.04
CA ALA A 35 20.20 -3.78 13.40
C ALA A 35 20.75 -3.34 12.02
N LYS A 36 21.86 -3.97 11.58
CA LYS A 36 22.55 -3.65 10.34
C LYS A 36 22.33 -4.68 9.22
N ASP A 37 21.65 -5.77 9.52
CA ASP A 37 21.28 -6.82 8.58
C ASP A 37 20.04 -7.57 9.08
N GLY A 38 19.47 -8.39 8.19
CA GLY A 38 18.26 -9.13 8.48
C GLY A 38 18.41 -10.18 9.57
N LYS A 39 19.61 -10.80 9.69
CA LYS A 39 19.87 -11.80 10.74
C LYS A 39 19.84 -11.17 12.12
N GLU A 40 20.53 -10.06 12.29
CA GLU A 40 20.54 -9.28 13.53
C GLU A 40 19.12 -8.77 13.85
N ALA A 41 18.34 -8.38 12.83
CA ALA A 41 16.96 -7.97 12.99
C ALA A 41 16.08 -9.09 13.59
N VAL A 42 16.15 -10.32 13.05
CA VAL A 42 15.39 -11.48 13.56
C VAL A 42 15.75 -11.78 15.02
N GLU A 43 17.04 -11.74 15.35
CA GLU A 43 17.50 -11.97 16.73
C GLU A 43 16.96 -10.89 17.68
N LYS A 44 17.07 -9.61 17.31
CA LYS A 44 16.64 -8.47 18.14
C LYS A 44 15.12 -8.36 18.27
N VAL A 45 14.34 -8.75 17.27
CA VAL A 45 12.88 -8.84 17.41
C VAL A 45 12.50 -9.80 18.52
N ARG A 46 13.14 -10.97 18.59
CA ARG A 46 12.88 -11.97 19.62
C ARG A 46 13.27 -11.48 21.01
N GLU A 47 14.42 -10.80 21.12
CA GLU A 47 14.96 -10.33 22.40
C GLU A 47 14.22 -9.09 22.91
N LEU A 48 14.08 -8.08 22.05
CA LEU A 48 13.58 -6.76 22.42
C LEU A 48 12.06 -6.66 22.38
N ARG A 49 11.39 -7.53 21.61
CA ARG A 49 9.93 -7.49 21.40
C ARG A 49 9.43 -6.07 21.10
N PRO A 50 9.86 -5.47 19.99
CA PRO A 50 9.41 -4.14 19.58
C PRO A 50 7.91 -4.15 19.28
N ASP A 51 7.27 -2.98 19.32
CA ASP A 51 5.88 -2.82 18.87
C ASP A 51 5.80 -2.66 17.33
N ILE A 52 6.92 -2.25 16.71
CA ILE A 52 7.06 -2.12 15.24
C ILE A 52 8.54 -2.18 14.82
N VAL A 53 8.80 -2.65 13.61
CA VAL A 53 10.13 -2.66 12.98
C VAL A 53 10.10 -1.78 11.74
N THR A 54 11.10 -0.89 11.57
CA THR A 54 11.43 -0.31 10.26
C THR A 54 12.48 -1.18 9.61
N MET A 55 12.26 -1.61 8.35
CA MET A 55 13.09 -2.60 7.68
C MET A 55 13.54 -2.12 6.32
N ASP A 56 14.83 -2.00 6.12
CA ASP A 56 15.39 -1.88 4.78
C ASP A 56 15.35 -3.22 4.04
N ILE A 57 15.38 -3.17 2.71
CA ILE A 57 15.32 -4.37 1.87
C ILE A 57 16.71 -4.86 1.49
N GLU A 58 17.53 -3.98 0.94
CA GLU A 58 18.85 -4.34 0.42
C GLU A 58 19.91 -4.31 1.53
N MET A 59 20.15 -5.43 2.16
CA MET A 59 21.13 -5.57 3.23
C MET A 59 22.02 -6.79 3.00
N PRO A 60 23.31 -6.74 3.46
CA PRO A 60 24.20 -7.88 3.41
C PRO A 60 23.76 -8.99 4.39
N VAL A 61 24.32 -10.19 4.23
CA VAL A 61 24.12 -11.38 5.09
C VAL A 61 22.72 -11.98 4.96
N MET A 62 21.70 -11.23 5.23
CA MET A 62 20.29 -11.58 5.08
C MET A 62 19.53 -10.32 4.66
N ASP A 63 18.85 -10.37 3.54
CA ASP A 63 18.06 -9.24 3.04
C ASP A 63 16.78 -9.03 3.87
N GLY A 64 16.14 -7.87 3.67
CA GLY A 64 14.95 -7.51 4.42
C GLY A 64 13.74 -8.40 4.11
N ILE A 65 13.62 -8.95 2.90
CA ILE A 65 12.50 -9.82 2.52
C ILE A 65 12.58 -11.14 3.27
N GLU A 66 13.77 -11.74 3.31
CA GLU A 66 14.02 -12.97 4.07
C GLU A 66 13.82 -12.74 5.57
N ALA A 67 14.32 -11.61 6.09
CA ALA A 67 14.12 -11.24 7.49
C ALA A 67 12.64 -11.08 7.86
N ILE A 68 11.84 -10.41 6.99
CA ILE A 68 10.40 -10.27 7.17
C ILE A 68 9.72 -11.64 7.23
N GLU A 69 10.04 -12.54 6.30
CA GLU A 69 9.46 -13.89 6.29
C GLU A 69 9.77 -14.65 7.58
N GLN A 70 11.01 -14.59 8.07
CA GLN A 70 11.40 -15.25 9.33
C GLN A 70 10.75 -14.63 10.56
N ILE A 71 10.66 -13.30 10.63
CA ILE A 71 10.00 -12.58 11.73
C ILE A 71 8.50 -12.92 11.75
N MET A 72 7.84 -12.85 10.61
CA MET A 72 6.40 -13.13 10.51
C MET A 72 6.07 -14.60 10.80
N ALA A 73 6.98 -15.52 10.53
CA ALA A 73 6.80 -16.94 10.85
C ALA A 73 7.00 -17.28 12.34
N SER A 74 7.84 -16.54 13.07
CA SER A 74 8.25 -16.90 14.43
C SER A 74 7.76 -15.92 15.51
N ASN A 75 7.89 -14.63 15.28
CA ASN A 75 7.58 -13.55 16.22
C ASN A 75 6.94 -12.37 15.48
N ALA A 76 5.76 -12.62 14.90
CA ALA A 76 5.09 -11.62 14.07
C ALA A 76 4.94 -10.29 14.78
N VAL A 77 5.43 -9.23 14.16
CA VAL A 77 5.38 -7.85 14.62
C VAL A 77 5.08 -6.95 13.41
N PRO A 78 4.39 -5.82 13.58
CA PRO A 78 4.22 -4.84 12.51
C PRO A 78 5.56 -4.46 11.87
N ILE A 79 5.66 -4.50 10.53
CA ILE A 79 6.86 -4.14 9.79
C ILE A 79 6.50 -3.07 8.77
N LEU A 80 7.20 -1.93 8.85
CA LEU A 80 7.20 -0.89 7.84
C LEU A 80 8.50 -1.00 7.03
N VAL A 81 8.37 -1.27 5.74
CA VAL A 81 9.52 -1.26 4.83
C VAL A 81 9.94 0.18 4.58
N VAL A 82 11.22 0.46 4.71
CA VAL A 82 11.83 1.79 4.52
C VAL A 82 12.97 1.63 3.52
N THR A 83 12.72 2.00 2.26
CA THR A 83 13.65 1.68 1.18
C THR A 83 13.88 2.87 0.24
N THR A 84 14.79 2.74 -0.70
CA THR A 84 15.03 3.77 -1.71
C THR A 84 14.00 3.68 -2.85
N ARG A 85 13.87 4.76 -3.66
CA ARG A 85 12.98 4.74 -4.83
C ARG A 85 13.41 3.73 -5.89
N GLY A 86 14.72 3.40 -5.96
CA GLY A 86 15.25 2.43 -6.92
C GLY A 86 14.73 1.00 -6.70
N ASP A 87 14.38 0.66 -5.47
CA ASP A 87 14.04 -0.69 -5.05
C ASP A 87 12.52 -0.94 -5.01
N ALA A 88 11.72 -0.02 -5.56
CA ALA A 88 10.26 -0.08 -5.52
C ALA A 88 9.68 -1.40 -6.04
N HIS A 89 10.30 -2.00 -7.06
CA HIS A 89 9.86 -3.28 -7.62
C HIS A 89 10.03 -4.43 -6.61
N THR A 90 11.16 -4.47 -5.93
CA THR A 90 11.50 -5.51 -4.93
C THR A 90 10.71 -5.30 -3.64
N ALA A 91 10.42 -4.04 -3.29
CA ALA A 91 9.71 -3.67 -2.07
C ALA A 91 8.32 -4.32 -1.94
N TYR A 92 7.60 -4.50 -3.06
CA TYR A 92 6.28 -5.16 -3.02
C TYR A 92 6.34 -6.66 -2.72
N ALA A 93 7.48 -7.32 -2.96
CA ALA A 93 7.69 -8.69 -2.50
C ALA A 93 7.63 -8.78 -0.97
N ALA A 94 8.09 -7.75 -0.26
CA ALA A 94 8.02 -7.67 1.19
C ALA A 94 6.58 -7.63 1.74
N ILE A 95 5.66 -6.98 1.03
CA ILE A 95 4.22 -6.99 1.37
C ILE A 95 3.67 -8.41 1.32
N SER A 96 4.02 -9.18 0.29
CA SER A 96 3.59 -10.59 0.18
C SER A 96 4.14 -11.50 1.28
N LYS A 97 5.24 -11.10 1.94
CA LYS A 97 5.86 -11.79 3.08
C LYS A 97 5.31 -11.31 4.43
N GLY A 98 4.44 -10.30 4.45
CA GLY A 98 3.74 -9.84 5.63
C GLY A 98 4.13 -8.44 6.13
N ALA A 99 4.94 -7.68 5.41
CA ALA A 99 5.11 -6.27 5.70
C ALA A 99 3.76 -5.53 5.53
N LEU A 100 3.47 -4.59 6.43
CA LEU A 100 2.19 -3.89 6.42
C LEU A 100 2.14 -2.73 5.42
N ASP A 101 3.26 -2.06 5.22
CA ASP A 101 3.34 -0.89 4.34
C ASP A 101 4.80 -0.65 3.93
N LEU A 102 4.98 0.26 2.96
CA LEU A 102 6.29 0.66 2.47
C LEU A 102 6.36 2.18 2.28
N VAL A 103 7.52 2.75 2.58
CA VAL A 103 7.80 4.18 2.42
C VAL A 103 9.21 4.38 1.86
N VAL A 104 9.41 5.54 1.23
CA VAL A 104 10.77 6.01 0.89
C VAL A 104 11.53 6.31 2.18
N LYS A 105 12.84 6.05 2.20
CA LYS A 105 13.72 6.52 3.28
C LYS A 105 13.52 8.03 3.48
N PRO A 106 13.15 8.47 4.71
CA PRO A 106 12.87 9.88 4.96
C PRO A 106 14.13 10.72 4.77
N ASP A 107 13.94 11.93 4.25
CA ASP A 107 14.97 12.96 4.17
C ASP A 107 14.82 13.95 5.35
N VAL A 108 15.72 14.92 5.45
CA VAL A 108 15.73 15.96 6.49
C VAL A 108 14.53 16.92 6.41
N ASN A 109 13.53 16.61 5.60
CA ASN A 109 12.34 17.42 5.40
C ASN A 109 11.33 17.18 6.53
N LEU A 110 10.95 18.27 7.23
CA LEU A 110 10.01 18.25 8.36
C LEU A 110 8.63 17.63 8.02
N THR A 111 8.15 17.79 6.79
CA THR A 111 6.86 17.22 6.37
C THR A 111 6.97 15.71 6.24
N GLU A 112 8.01 15.21 5.59
CA GLU A 112 8.26 13.78 5.44
C GLU A 112 8.53 13.09 6.79
N ALA A 113 9.26 13.76 7.67
CA ALA A 113 9.48 13.28 9.04
C ALA A 113 8.17 13.09 9.83
N LYS A 114 7.24 14.06 9.73
CA LYS A 114 5.93 13.95 10.37
C LYS A 114 5.06 12.83 9.78
N GLU A 115 5.06 12.68 8.47
CA GLU A 115 4.35 11.58 7.78
C GLU A 115 4.92 10.23 8.21
N PHE A 116 6.24 10.09 8.27
CA PHE A 116 6.92 8.89 8.73
C PHE A 116 6.54 8.53 10.17
N ILE A 117 6.61 9.48 11.09
CA ILE A 117 6.20 9.30 12.50
C ILE A 117 4.72 8.89 12.58
N SER A 118 3.85 9.52 11.82
CA SER A 118 2.41 9.18 11.81
C SER A 118 2.17 7.75 11.34
N ARG A 119 2.92 7.26 10.35
CA ARG A 119 2.84 5.87 9.89
C ARG A 119 3.34 4.89 10.96
N ILE A 120 4.45 5.18 11.62
CA ILE A 120 4.94 4.36 12.74
C ILE A 120 3.88 4.23 13.83
N LYS A 121 3.27 5.35 14.25
CA LYS A 121 2.22 5.35 15.28
C LYS A 121 1.00 4.52 14.84
N LEU A 122 0.57 4.67 13.60
CA LEU A 122 -0.55 3.92 13.06
C LEU A 122 -0.26 2.42 13.06
N LEU A 123 0.85 2.03 12.42
CA LEU A 123 1.16 0.62 12.20
C LEU A 123 1.45 -0.13 13.50
N SER A 124 2.06 0.52 14.48
CA SER A 124 2.34 -0.08 15.79
C SER A 124 1.09 -0.56 16.53
N GLY A 125 -0.08 -0.01 16.21
CA GLY A 125 -1.38 -0.41 16.76
C GLY A 125 -2.04 -1.61 16.06
N ILE A 126 -1.50 -2.05 14.91
CA ILE A 126 -2.07 -3.15 14.14
C ILE A 126 -1.63 -4.49 14.74
N LYS A 127 -2.60 -5.35 15.04
CA LYS A 127 -2.30 -6.72 15.47
C LYS A 127 -2.01 -7.59 14.26
N VAL A 128 -0.76 -8.02 14.11
CA VAL A 128 -0.37 -9.01 13.11
C VAL A 128 -0.47 -10.43 13.68
N ILE A 129 -0.80 -11.38 12.83
CA ILE A 129 -0.93 -12.79 13.21
C ILE A 129 0.26 -13.54 12.63
N THR A 130 0.88 -14.39 13.45
CA THR A 130 1.96 -15.26 13.01
C THR A 130 1.45 -16.18 11.89
N HIS A 131 1.99 -16.05 10.70
CA HIS A 131 1.74 -16.98 9.61
C HIS A 131 2.71 -18.16 9.73
N ILE A 132 2.23 -19.29 10.25
CA ILE A 132 2.96 -20.56 10.12
C ILE A 132 3.14 -20.80 8.63
N SER A 133 4.40 -20.81 8.20
CA SER A 133 4.87 -20.89 6.82
C SER A 133 4.01 -21.79 5.93
N GLY A 134 3.56 -21.24 4.85
CA GLY A 134 3.09 -21.96 3.71
C GLY A 134 1.57 -22.13 3.62
N LYS A 135 1.03 -21.46 2.66
CA LYS A 135 -0.34 -21.54 2.14
C LYS A 135 -1.37 -20.79 2.99
N ARG A 136 -1.49 -19.47 2.75
CA ARG A 136 -2.86 -18.94 2.70
C ARG A 136 -3.65 -19.95 1.85
N LYS A 137 -4.47 -20.77 2.50
CA LYS A 137 -5.51 -21.52 1.77
C LYS A 137 -6.37 -20.41 1.18
N ILE A 138 -6.14 -20.13 -0.09
CA ILE A 138 -7.08 -19.37 -0.89
C ILE A 138 -8.38 -20.16 -0.71
N GLN A 139 -9.30 -19.64 0.09
CA GLN A 139 -10.62 -20.23 0.20
C GLN A 139 -11.11 -20.38 -1.22
N LYS A 140 -11.54 -21.61 -1.54
CA LYS A 140 -12.08 -22.01 -2.84
C LYS A 140 -12.83 -20.83 -3.45
N VAL A 141 -12.39 -20.41 -4.63
CA VAL A 141 -13.11 -19.47 -5.49
C VAL A 141 -14.58 -19.88 -5.42
N ILE A 142 -15.42 -18.98 -4.92
CA ILE A 142 -16.86 -19.16 -5.03
C ILE A 142 -17.09 -19.17 -6.54
N ASP A 143 -17.55 -20.30 -7.07
CA ASP A 143 -17.91 -20.39 -8.47
C ASP A 143 -18.97 -19.30 -8.74
N MET A 144 -18.51 -18.22 -9.34
CA MET A 144 -19.40 -17.13 -9.75
C MET A 144 -20.37 -17.72 -10.77
N PRO A 145 -21.70 -17.48 -10.62
CA PRO A 145 -22.65 -17.95 -11.59
C PRO A 145 -22.26 -17.46 -12.99
N THR A 146 -22.14 -18.37 -13.92
CA THR A 146 -21.72 -18.15 -15.31
C THR A 146 -22.68 -17.30 -16.14
N SER A 147 -23.85 -16.93 -15.60
CA SER A 147 -24.82 -16.06 -16.24
C SER A 147 -24.63 -14.59 -15.82
N VAL A 148 -23.65 -13.95 -16.41
CA VAL A 148 -23.52 -12.49 -16.34
C VAL A 148 -24.45 -11.90 -17.40
N SER A 149 -25.49 -11.19 -16.95
CA SER A 149 -26.43 -10.49 -17.86
C SER A 149 -25.65 -9.50 -18.74
N THR A 150 -26.00 -9.42 -20.02
CA THR A 150 -25.35 -8.60 -21.07
C THR A 150 -25.47 -7.09 -20.86
N GLU A 151 -26.14 -6.62 -19.80
CA GLU A 151 -26.31 -5.18 -19.49
C GLU A 151 -25.19 -4.54 -18.64
N ILE A 152 -24.08 -5.24 -18.40
CA ILE A 152 -23.03 -4.81 -17.45
C ILE A 152 -22.05 -3.79 -18.08
N GLY A 153 -22.02 -3.64 -19.39
CA GLY A 153 -21.01 -2.87 -20.13
C GLY A 153 -20.87 -1.36 -19.82
N ASP A 154 -21.70 -0.81 -18.92
CA ASP A 154 -21.68 0.63 -18.59
C ASP A 154 -21.45 0.89 -17.09
N LYS A 155 -20.97 -0.08 -16.34
CA LYS A 155 -20.68 0.03 -14.89
C LYS A 155 -19.18 0.23 -14.66
N ILE A 156 -18.83 0.79 -13.51
CA ILE A 156 -17.45 1.00 -13.08
C ILE A 156 -17.28 0.64 -11.60
N VAL A 157 -16.10 0.14 -11.24
CA VAL A 157 -15.67 -0.02 -9.85
C VAL A 157 -14.58 0.99 -9.55
N ALA A 158 -14.77 1.81 -8.53
CA ALA A 158 -13.78 2.75 -8.03
C ALA A 158 -13.33 2.31 -6.62
N ILE A 159 -12.03 2.13 -6.45
CA ILE A 159 -11.46 1.66 -5.19
C ILE A 159 -10.57 2.75 -4.60
N ALA A 160 -10.82 3.07 -3.33
CA ALA A 160 -9.97 3.92 -2.50
C ALA A 160 -9.23 3.06 -1.48
N SER A 161 -7.93 3.23 -1.36
CA SER A 161 -7.12 2.48 -0.41
C SER A 161 -5.88 3.25 0.05
N SER A 162 -5.35 2.88 1.21
CA SER A 162 -4.17 3.48 1.82
C SER A 162 -3.29 2.38 2.43
N THR A 163 -2.84 2.54 3.66
CA THR A 163 -2.04 1.55 4.41
C THR A 163 -2.72 0.18 4.41
N GLY A 164 -1.99 -0.87 4.07
CA GLY A 164 -2.52 -2.23 3.89
C GLY A 164 -3.31 -2.44 2.60
N GLY A 165 -3.50 -1.38 1.78
CA GLY A 165 -4.18 -1.44 0.49
C GLY A 165 -3.53 -2.42 -0.48
N PRO A 166 -2.20 -2.36 -0.69
CA PRO A 166 -1.52 -3.30 -1.57
C PRO A 166 -1.75 -4.76 -1.19
N ASP A 167 -1.70 -5.11 0.10
CA ASP A 167 -1.99 -6.47 0.57
C ASP A 167 -3.45 -6.86 0.29
N ALA A 168 -4.41 -6.00 0.60
CA ALA A 168 -5.82 -6.24 0.30
C ALA A 168 -6.07 -6.43 -1.20
N LEU A 169 -5.48 -5.60 -2.05
CA LEU A 169 -5.56 -5.70 -3.51
C LEU A 169 -4.95 -7.01 -4.02
N SER A 170 -3.84 -7.47 -3.42
CA SER A 170 -3.20 -8.74 -3.76
C SER A 170 -4.07 -9.97 -3.46
N VAL A 171 -5.03 -9.82 -2.56
CA VAL A 171 -6.01 -10.88 -2.24
C VAL A 171 -7.24 -10.78 -3.13
N ILE A 172 -7.72 -9.58 -3.39
CA ILE A 172 -8.98 -9.34 -4.13
C ILE A 172 -8.80 -9.56 -5.64
N LEU A 173 -7.82 -8.90 -6.25
CA LEU A 173 -7.68 -8.88 -7.71
C LEU A 173 -7.43 -10.26 -8.35
N PRO A 174 -6.64 -11.18 -7.74
CA PRO A 174 -6.45 -12.51 -8.29
C PRO A 174 -7.73 -13.38 -8.32
N GLN A 175 -8.72 -13.03 -7.49
CA GLN A 175 -10.00 -13.77 -7.44
C GLN A 175 -10.96 -13.34 -8.55
N LEU A 176 -10.69 -12.20 -9.21
CA LEU A 176 -11.52 -11.72 -10.30
C LEU A 176 -11.16 -12.43 -11.61
N PRO A 177 -12.15 -12.80 -12.43
CA PRO A 177 -11.91 -13.46 -13.70
C PRO A 177 -11.30 -12.50 -14.72
N LYS A 178 -10.53 -13.03 -15.70
CA LYS A 178 -9.90 -12.23 -16.76
C LYS A 178 -10.90 -11.33 -17.52
N ASN A 179 -12.11 -11.84 -17.71
CA ASN A 179 -13.21 -11.12 -18.37
C ASN A 179 -14.15 -10.43 -17.36
N PHE A 180 -13.61 -9.93 -16.26
CA PHE A 180 -14.40 -9.17 -15.28
C PHE A 180 -15.13 -8.03 -16.00
N PRO A 181 -16.47 -7.91 -15.82
CA PRO A 181 -17.31 -7.14 -16.73
C PRO A 181 -17.23 -5.63 -16.59
N CYS A 182 -16.52 -5.14 -15.57
CA CYS A 182 -16.39 -3.69 -15.31
C CYS A 182 -14.91 -3.27 -15.32
N PRO A 183 -14.59 -2.04 -15.76
CA PRO A 183 -13.32 -1.42 -15.43
C PRO A 183 -13.19 -1.18 -13.92
N ILE A 184 -11.97 -1.26 -13.42
CA ILE A 184 -11.62 -0.95 -12.05
C ILE A 184 -10.64 0.23 -12.07
N VAL A 185 -10.92 1.28 -11.31
CA VAL A 185 -10.00 2.42 -11.15
C VAL A 185 -9.67 2.55 -9.65
N ILE A 186 -8.38 2.64 -9.35
CA ILE A 186 -7.88 2.56 -7.97
C ILE A 186 -7.11 3.84 -7.64
N ALA A 187 -7.51 4.54 -6.59
CA ALA A 187 -6.68 5.52 -5.90
C ALA A 187 -6.07 4.86 -4.66
N GLN A 188 -4.77 4.60 -4.71
CA GLN A 188 -3.98 4.08 -3.59
C GLN A 188 -3.06 5.17 -3.09
N HIS A 189 -3.15 5.53 -1.79
CA HIS A 189 -2.15 6.42 -1.18
C HIS A 189 -0.78 5.74 -1.19
N ILE A 190 0.15 6.31 -1.92
CA ILE A 190 1.45 5.73 -2.17
C ILE A 190 2.50 6.82 -2.32
N SER A 191 3.73 6.53 -1.91
CA SER A 191 4.85 7.44 -2.12
C SER A 191 5.22 7.55 -3.61
N ASP A 192 5.70 8.72 -4.00
CA ASP A 192 6.13 8.98 -5.39
C ASP A 192 7.22 7.97 -5.81
N GLY A 193 7.06 7.42 -7.02
CA GLY A 193 7.97 6.43 -7.60
C GLY A 193 7.62 4.97 -7.35
N PHE A 194 6.65 4.65 -6.46
CA PHE A 194 6.30 3.26 -6.15
C PHE A 194 5.15 2.67 -6.98
N VAL A 195 4.37 3.49 -7.66
CA VAL A 195 3.19 3.02 -8.42
C VAL A 195 3.56 2.01 -9.49
N SER A 196 4.65 2.25 -10.23
CA SER A 196 5.10 1.33 -11.29
C SER A 196 5.46 -0.05 -10.73
N GLY A 197 6.19 -0.10 -9.61
CA GLY A 197 6.52 -1.34 -8.91
C GLY A 197 5.26 -2.10 -8.44
N MET A 198 4.26 -1.38 -7.91
CA MET A 198 2.98 -1.96 -7.53
C MET A 198 2.24 -2.58 -8.72
N VAL A 199 2.19 -1.86 -9.84
CA VAL A 199 1.57 -2.36 -11.07
C VAL A 199 2.25 -3.64 -11.57
N GLU A 200 3.58 -3.65 -11.66
CA GLU A 200 4.34 -4.82 -12.12
C GLU A 200 4.14 -6.01 -11.16
N TRP A 201 4.19 -5.78 -9.86
CA TRP A 201 3.93 -6.82 -8.87
C TRP A 201 2.51 -7.41 -8.99
N LEU A 202 1.47 -6.55 -9.10
CA LEU A 202 0.09 -7.01 -9.24
C LEU A 202 -0.15 -7.75 -10.56
N LYS A 203 0.53 -7.40 -11.65
CA LYS A 203 0.49 -8.14 -12.92
C LYS A 203 0.90 -9.60 -12.78
N LEU A 204 1.86 -9.89 -11.88
CA LEU A 204 2.34 -11.26 -11.67
C LEU A 204 1.30 -12.17 -11.00
N ILE A 205 0.36 -11.61 -10.27
CA ILE A 205 -0.56 -12.35 -9.42
C ILE A 205 -2.02 -12.33 -9.90
N THR A 206 -2.37 -11.48 -10.86
CA THR A 206 -3.74 -11.36 -11.38
C THR A 206 -3.84 -11.73 -12.86
N LYS A 207 -5.05 -12.04 -13.29
CA LYS A 207 -5.40 -12.28 -14.71
C LYS A 207 -5.91 -11.02 -15.42
N LEU A 208 -6.18 -9.94 -14.66
CA LEU A 208 -6.67 -8.67 -15.19
C LEU A 208 -5.54 -7.89 -15.87
N ASN A 209 -5.91 -7.02 -16.81
CA ASN A 209 -4.97 -6.11 -17.43
C ASN A 209 -4.73 -4.90 -16.51
N ILE A 210 -3.60 -4.86 -15.81
CA ILE A 210 -3.26 -3.78 -14.87
C ILE A 210 -2.29 -2.79 -15.51
N LYS A 211 -2.54 -1.50 -15.33
CA LYS A 211 -1.64 -0.42 -15.78
C LYS A 211 -1.74 0.80 -14.87
N VAL A 212 -0.72 1.64 -14.91
CA VAL A 212 -0.82 3.01 -14.37
C VAL A 212 -1.79 3.79 -15.26
N ALA A 213 -2.70 4.52 -14.64
CA ALA A 213 -3.65 5.37 -15.33
C ALA A 213 -2.93 6.51 -16.10
N ALA A 214 -3.30 6.71 -17.35
CA ALA A 214 -2.75 7.75 -18.19
C ALA A 214 -3.85 8.69 -18.69
N GLU A 215 -3.47 9.96 -18.99
CA GLU A 215 -4.40 10.94 -19.55
C GLU A 215 -5.06 10.41 -20.81
N GLY A 216 -6.39 10.54 -20.89
CA GLY A 216 -7.19 10.13 -22.03
C GLY A 216 -7.47 8.62 -22.15
N ASP A 217 -6.99 7.78 -21.21
CA ASP A 217 -7.28 6.35 -21.23
C ASP A 217 -8.79 6.08 -21.26
N VAL A 218 -9.22 5.21 -22.15
CA VAL A 218 -10.59 4.69 -22.17
C VAL A 218 -10.69 3.56 -21.16
N VAL A 219 -11.56 3.71 -20.16
CA VAL A 219 -11.75 2.66 -19.18
C VAL A 219 -12.53 1.48 -19.79
N SER A 220 -11.97 0.28 -19.68
CA SER A 220 -12.52 -0.92 -20.33
C SER A 220 -12.62 -2.10 -19.38
N ALA A 221 -13.63 -2.95 -19.59
CA ALA A 221 -13.82 -4.17 -18.80
C ALA A 221 -12.56 -5.06 -18.81
N GLY A 222 -12.33 -5.77 -17.73
CA GLY A 222 -11.15 -6.63 -17.53
C GLY A 222 -9.85 -5.86 -17.27
N SER A 223 -9.92 -4.53 -17.17
CA SER A 223 -8.75 -3.69 -16.92
C SER A 223 -8.82 -2.97 -15.57
N VAL A 224 -7.65 -2.80 -14.97
CA VAL A 224 -7.42 -2.08 -13.72
C VAL A 224 -6.48 -0.92 -13.98
N TYR A 225 -6.91 0.26 -13.61
CA TYR A 225 -6.15 1.50 -13.73
C TYR A 225 -5.78 1.99 -12.34
N ILE A 226 -4.47 2.07 -12.06
CA ILE A 226 -3.97 2.57 -10.78
C ILE A 226 -3.54 4.02 -10.95
N SER A 227 -4.06 4.91 -10.12
CA SER A 227 -3.72 6.34 -10.14
C SER A 227 -2.21 6.55 -9.95
N PRO A 228 -1.56 7.40 -10.75
CA PRO A 228 -0.19 7.81 -10.46
C PRO A 228 -0.14 8.59 -9.14
N SER A 229 0.97 8.48 -8.41
CA SER A 229 1.15 9.19 -7.13
C SER A 229 1.30 10.71 -7.32
N GLU A 230 1.86 11.11 -8.45
CA GLU A 230 2.21 12.50 -8.76
C GLU A 230 1.02 13.36 -9.18
N ARG A 231 -0.11 12.73 -9.51
CA ARG A 231 -1.35 13.41 -9.98
C ARG A 231 -2.58 12.75 -9.40
N HIS A 232 -3.69 13.49 -9.33
CA HIS A 232 -4.99 12.91 -9.03
C HIS A 232 -5.61 12.34 -10.31
N THR A 233 -6.44 11.32 -10.14
CA THR A 233 -7.17 10.69 -11.24
C THR A 233 -8.66 11.02 -11.12
N GLU A 234 -9.25 11.49 -12.21
CA GLU A 234 -10.68 11.71 -12.38
C GLU A 234 -11.19 10.90 -13.57
N ILE A 235 -12.49 10.64 -13.57
CA ILE A 235 -13.21 10.18 -14.75
C ILE A 235 -13.98 11.38 -15.33
N ASN A 236 -13.73 11.73 -16.58
CA ASN A 236 -14.42 12.83 -17.24
C ASN A 236 -15.76 12.39 -17.87
N ILE A 237 -16.56 13.36 -18.31
CA ILE A 237 -17.89 13.12 -18.93
C ILE A 237 -17.86 12.21 -20.16
N SER A 238 -16.72 12.08 -20.82
CA SER A 238 -16.52 11.15 -21.95
C SER A 238 -16.10 9.75 -21.48
N LYS A 239 -16.19 9.47 -20.18
CA LYS A 239 -15.80 8.20 -19.55
C LYS A 239 -14.34 7.82 -19.78
N ARG A 240 -13.47 8.82 -19.79
CA ARG A 240 -12.02 8.66 -19.91
C ARG A 240 -11.34 9.11 -18.64
N ILE A 241 -10.15 8.57 -18.41
CA ILE A 241 -9.26 9.05 -17.35
C ILE A 241 -8.79 10.47 -17.70
N SER A 242 -8.88 11.34 -16.71
CA SER A 242 -8.26 12.66 -16.69
C SER A 242 -7.33 12.77 -15.49
N LEU A 243 -6.12 13.25 -15.72
CA LEU A 243 -5.12 13.43 -14.68
C LEU A 243 -5.04 14.89 -14.26
N VAL A 244 -5.31 15.16 -12.99
CA VAL A 244 -5.31 16.51 -12.40
C VAL A 244 -4.04 16.73 -11.60
N ASP A 245 -3.40 17.87 -11.80
CA ASP A 245 -2.17 18.23 -11.07
C ASP A 245 -2.47 18.46 -9.60
N ARG A 246 -1.57 17.97 -8.75
CA ARG A 246 -1.62 18.21 -7.29
C ARG A 246 -1.43 19.68 -6.98
N GLN A 247 -2.16 20.16 -5.99
CA GLN A 247 -1.97 21.48 -5.41
C GLN A 247 -1.03 21.37 -4.20
N PRO A 248 -0.28 22.44 -3.85
CA PRO A 248 0.61 22.43 -2.68
C PRO A 248 -0.09 22.09 -1.35
N LYS A 249 -1.40 22.33 -1.27
CA LYS A 249 -2.24 22.02 -0.09
C LYS A 249 -2.73 20.59 -0.01
N ASP A 250 -2.53 19.79 -1.06
CA ASP A 250 -3.06 18.43 -1.11
C ASP A 250 -2.25 17.51 -0.19
N VAL A 251 -2.91 17.03 0.85
CA VAL A 251 -2.33 16.15 1.88
C VAL A 251 -2.24 14.72 1.37
N TYR A 252 -3.25 14.30 0.59
CA TYR A 252 -3.37 12.92 0.12
C TYR A 252 -2.90 12.76 -1.33
N ARG A 253 -2.19 11.66 -1.61
CA ARG A 253 -1.50 11.42 -2.90
C ARG A 253 -1.61 9.95 -3.32
N PRO A 254 -2.36 9.66 -4.40
CA PRO A 254 -3.40 10.49 -5.03
C PRO A 254 -4.62 10.66 -4.12
N SER A 255 -5.51 11.63 -4.34
CA SER A 255 -6.71 11.78 -3.53
C SER A 255 -7.79 10.76 -3.94
N CYS A 256 -8.28 10.01 -2.95
CA CYS A 256 -9.39 9.09 -3.08
C CYS A 256 -10.73 9.81 -3.30
N ASP A 257 -10.93 10.94 -2.62
CA ASP A 257 -12.14 11.75 -2.79
C ASP A 257 -12.28 12.33 -4.19
N VAL A 258 -11.19 12.72 -4.84
CA VAL A 258 -11.18 13.19 -6.23
C VAL A 258 -11.67 12.09 -7.17
N LEU A 259 -11.09 10.89 -7.07
CA LEU A 259 -11.50 9.76 -7.90
C LEU A 259 -12.98 9.40 -7.67
N LEU A 260 -13.36 9.12 -6.42
CA LEU A 260 -14.70 8.64 -6.10
C LEU A 260 -15.77 9.68 -6.48
N SER A 261 -15.51 10.98 -6.24
CA SER A 261 -16.45 12.05 -6.59
C SER A 261 -16.66 12.19 -8.09
N SER A 262 -15.58 12.08 -8.88
CA SER A 262 -15.67 12.13 -10.35
C SER A 262 -16.44 10.93 -10.89
N VAL A 263 -16.18 9.74 -10.37
CA VAL A 263 -16.90 8.51 -10.74
C VAL A 263 -18.38 8.61 -10.39
N ALA A 264 -18.72 9.11 -9.19
CA ALA A 264 -20.11 9.33 -8.80
C ALA A 264 -20.84 10.28 -9.76
N SER A 265 -20.18 11.37 -10.15
CA SER A 265 -20.75 12.38 -11.05
C SER A 265 -21.01 11.85 -12.47
N VAL A 266 -20.16 10.95 -12.96
CA VAL A 266 -20.23 10.46 -14.36
C VAL A 266 -21.06 9.19 -14.50
N TYR A 267 -21.00 8.30 -13.52
CA TYR A 267 -21.65 6.98 -13.59
C TYR A 267 -22.94 6.88 -12.77
N GLY A 268 -23.13 7.74 -11.76
CA GLY A 268 -24.33 7.71 -10.90
C GLY A 268 -24.56 6.30 -10.32
N ASN A 269 -25.76 5.78 -10.48
CA ASN A 269 -26.16 4.45 -10.00
C ASN A 269 -25.47 3.25 -10.69
N LYS A 270 -24.60 3.51 -11.67
CA LYS A 270 -23.76 2.51 -12.34
C LYS A 270 -22.35 2.43 -11.75
N ALA A 271 -22.06 3.24 -10.73
CA ALA A 271 -20.80 3.21 -10.00
C ALA A 271 -20.90 2.26 -8.80
N LEU A 272 -19.83 1.51 -8.55
CA LEU A 272 -19.57 0.82 -7.30
C LEU A 272 -18.34 1.44 -6.66
N GLY A 273 -18.52 2.11 -5.52
CA GLY A 273 -17.44 2.61 -4.69
C GLY A 273 -17.02 1.59 -3.65
N VAL A 274 -15.73 1.42 -3.47
CA VAL A 274 -15.16 0.53 -2.45
C VAL A 274 -14.09 1.30 -1.69
N ILE A 275 -14.18 1.35 -0.37
CA ILE A 275 -13.09 1.77 0.50
C ILE A 275 -12.51 0.51 1.14
N LEU A 276 -11.22 0.27 0.91
CA LEU A 276 -10.50 -0.83 1.55
C LEU A 276 -9.93 -0.38 2.90
N THR A 277 -8.69 -0.70 3.14
CA THR A 277 -7.98 -0.39 4.38
C THR A 277 -7.23 0.93 4.26
N GLY A 278 -7.03 1.60 5.37
CA GLY A 278 -6.27 2.84 5.44
C GLY A 278 -6.56 3.65 6.69
N MET A 279 -5.95 4.84 6.75
CA MET A 279 -6.18 5.83 7.78
C MET A 279 -6.52 7.18 7.15
N GLY A 280 -7.27 8.00 7.89
CA GLY A 280 -7.69 9.33 7.47
C GLY A 280 -9.13 9.36 6.97
N SER A 281 -9.50 10.49 6.37
CA SER A 281 -10.86 10.76 5.91
C SER A 281 -10.97 10.87 4.39
N ASP A 282 -9.87 10.75 3.65
CA ASP A 282 -9.89 10.82 2.19
C ASP A 282 -10.60 9.60 1.60
N GLY A 283 -11.54 9.85 0.76
CA GLY A 283 -12.50 8.88 0.24
C GLY A 283 -13.87 8.92 0.94
N ALA A 284 -13.96 9.52 2.14
CA ALA A 284 -15.22 9.57 2.90
C ALA A 284 -16.27 10.46 2.22
N LEU A 285 -15.87 11.59 1.66
CA LEU A 285 -16.78 12.46 0.90
C LEU A 285 -17.14 11.85 -0.46
N GLY A 286 -16.16 11.26 -1.13
CA GLY A 286 -16.39 10.64 -2.43
C GLY A 286 -17.32 9.44 -2.37
N ILE A 287 -17.20 8.57 -1.37
CA ILE A 287 -18.05 7.39 -1.23
C ILE A 287 -19.51 7.76 -0.91
N GLN A 288 -19.74 8.85 -0.19
CA GLN A 288 -21.09 9.35 0.09
C GLN A 288 -21.82 9.82 -1.17
N ARG A 289 -21.08 10.19 -2.22
CA ARG A 289 -21.65 10.63 -3.49
C ARG A 289 -22.04 9.46 -4.40
N ILE A 290 -21.40 8.31 -4.23
CA ILE A 290 -21.71 7.08 -4.93
C ILE A 290 -22.95 6.41 -4.31
#